data_02edf8a63dc743c49fc8b4ed85fd0d46
#
_entry.id   02edf8a63dc743c49fc8b4ed85fd0d46
#
_cell.length_a   1.000
_cell.length_b   1.000
_cell.length_c   1.000
_cell.angle_alpha   90.00
_cell.angle_beta   90.00
_cell.angle_gamma   90.00
#
_symmetry.space_group_name_H-M   'P 1'
#
loop_
_entity.id
_entity.type
_entity.pdbx_description
1 polymer ?
#
loop_
_entity_poly.entity_id
_entity_poly.type
_entity_poly.pdbx_seq_one_letter_code
_entity_poly.pdbx_strand_id
1 'polypeptide(L)'
;MWVQKIPEFHSGHILKQEMMVELSAYLYHLGPLLYQNCTDGIVSGCTLTTTEDSIVVNPGVIRYEGELYLIREPQLIHYTPTNTTRVLNIVFHDQVQTDSFVTREMELAFTEGASSETRYLELCRFKLQPGARLRYTYTSFADRETAVSYTHLT
;
A
#
# COMPACT_ATOMS: atom_id res chain seq x y z
N MET A 1 6.71 -32.60 17.91
CA MET A 1 7.31 -31.48 18.66
C MET A 1 7.83 -30.45 17.67
N TRP A 2 7.63 -29.20 17.96
CA TRP A 2 8.19 -28.09 17.17
C TRP A 2 8.93 -27.13 18.09
N VAL A 3 9.89 -26.38 17.54
CA VAL A 3 10.79 -25.52 18.28
C VAL A 3 10.84 -24.15 17.60
N GLN A 4 10.78 -23.10 18.39
CA GLN A 4 11.04 -21.75 17.93
C GLN A 4 12.44 -21.33 18.39
N LYS A 5 13.28 -20.94 17.44
CA LYS A 5 14.63 -20.44 17.71
C LYS A 5 14.64 -18.94 17.61
N ILE A 6 15.11 -18.27 18.65
CA ILE A 6 15.23 -16.83 18.71
C ILE A 6 16.71 -16.48 18.77
N PRO A 7 17.28 -15.81 17.76
CA PRO A 7 18.68 -15.39 17.79
C PRO A 7 18.93 -14.40 18.92
N GLU A 8 20.01 -14.61 19.64
CA GLU A 8 20.51 -13.65 20.63
C GLU A 8 21.83 -13.08 20.14
N PHE A 9 21.91 -11.77 20.09
CA PHE A 9 23.09 -11.06 19.62
C PHE A 9 23.80 -10.44 20.80
N HIS A 10 25.04 -10.88 21.05
CA HIS A 10 25.87 -10.41 22.14
C HIS A 10 27.18 -9.84 21.60
N SER A 11 27.73 -8.85 22.31
CA SER A 11 29.03 -8.31 21.98
C SER A 11 30.10 -9.40 22.02
N GLY A 12 30.92 -9.48 20.99
CA GLY A 12 31.97 -10.48 20.86
C GLY A 12 31.54 -11.83 20.31
N HIS A 13 30.24 -12.06 20.08
CA HIS A 13 29.75 -13.27 19.44
C HIS A 13 29.86 -13.17 17.93
N ILE A 14 30.14 -14.30 17.28
CA ILE A 14 30.17 -14.38 15.81
C ILE A 14 28.74 -14.45 15.31
N LEU A 15 28.42 -13.58 14.36
CA LEU A 15 27.14 -13.62 13.66
C LEU A 15 27.13 -14.82 12.69
N LYS A 16 26.18 -15.73 12.91
CA LYS A 16 26.04 -16.93 12.08
C LYS A 16 24.94 -16.76 11.06
N GLN A 17 25.09 -17.37 9.89
CA GLN A 17 24.06 -17.39 8.85
C GLN A 17 22.73 -17.95 9.38
N GLU A 18 22.79 -19.01 10.22
CA GLU A 18 21.61 -19.61 10.85
C GLU A 18 20.80 -18.58 11.63
N MET A 19 21.45 -17.68 12.37
CA MET A 19 20.79 -16.62 13.13
C MET A 19 20.04 -15.67 12.23
N MET A 20 20.62 -15.31 11.09
CA MET A 20 19.98 -14.43 10.11
C MET A 20 18.79 -15.12 9.44
N VAL A 21 18.93 -16.39 9.11
CA VAL A 21 17.84 -17.19 8.52
C VAL A 21 16.65 -17.29 9.47
N GLU A 22 16.89 -17.58 10.74
CA GLU A 22 15.82 -17.68 11.74
C GLU A 22 15.11 -16.33 11.97
N LEU A 23 15.87 -15.23 12.02
CA LEU A 23 15.30 -13.91 12.15
C LEU A 23 14.41 -13.56 10.94
N SER A 24 14.90 -13.84 9.76
CA SER A 24 14.19 -13.63 8.51
C SER A 24 12.91 -14.47 8.43
N ALA A 25 13.02 -15.77 8.75
CA ALA A 25 11.89 -16.70 8.74
C ALA A 25 10.77 -16.26 9.69
N TYR A 26 11.13 -15.77 10.86
CA TYR A 26 10.16 -15.27 11.83
C TYR A 26 9.32 -14.13 11.24
N LEU A 27 9.98 -13.14 10.62
CA LEU A 27 9.29 -12.01 10.01
C LEU A 27 8.40 -12.41 8.84
N TYR A 28 8.90 -13.31 7.97
CA TYR A 28 8.16 -13.74 6.79
C TYR A 28 6.95 -14.60 7.10
N HIS A 29 7.00 -15.40 8.16
CA HIS A 29 5.90 -16.31 8.49
C HIS A 29 4.91 -15.71 9.46
N LEU A 30 5.35 -14.83 10.36
CA LEU A 30 4.48 -14.24 11.36
C LEU A 30 3.39 -13.36 10.75
N GLY A 31 3.77 -12.46 9.86
CA GLY A 31 2.85 -11.50 9.27
C GLY A 31 1.66 -12.16 8.57
N PRO A 32 1.89 -13.02 7.57
CA PRO A 32 0.81 -13.71 6.88
C PRO A 32 -0.09 -14.55 7.81
N LEU A 33 0.48 -15.18 8.83
CA LEU A 33 -0.31 -15.95 9.79
C LEU A 33 -1.18 -15.08 10.70
N LEU A 34 -0.68 -13.93 11.12
CA LEU A 34 -1.45 -12.99 11.94
C LEU A 34 -2.70 -12.49 11.22
N TYR A 35 -2.60 -12.31 9.91
CA TYR A 35 -3.66 -11.72 9.10
C TYR A 35 -4.32 -12.70 8.13
N GLN A 36 -4.15 -14.01 8.35
CA GLN A 36 -4.65 -15.03 7.43
C GLN A 36 -6.18 -15.01 7.25
N ASN A 37 -6.91 -14.54 8.24
CA ASN A 37 -8.37 -14.46 8.19
C ASN A 37 -8.89 -13.10 7.71
N CYS A 38 -7.99 -12.21 7.34
CA CYS A 38 -8.36 -10.91 6.79
C CYS A 38 -8.51 -11.00 5.28
N THR A 39 -9.37 -10.14 4.74
CA THR A 39 -9.48 -9.96 3.29
C THR A 39 -8.33 -9.09 2.78
N ASP A 40 -8.13 -9.07 1.47
CA ASP A 40 -7.18 -8.17 0.85
C ASP A 40 -7.58 -6.71 1.09
N GLY A 41 -6.61 -5.87 1.40
CA GLY A 41 -6.83 -4.48 1.69
C GLY A 41 -5.75 -3.87 2.57
N ILE A 42 -6.05 -2.69 3.09
CA ILE A 42 -5.16 -1.98 3.99
C ILE A 42 -5.29 -2.58 5.39
N VAL A 43 -4.15 -3.01 5.93
CA VAL A 43 -4.07 -3.53 7.30
C VAL A 43 -3.88 -2.39 8.29
N SER A 44 -2.97 -1.48 7.98
CA SER A 44 -2.62 -0.37 8.85
C SER A 44 -1.98 0.76 8.04
N GLY A 45 -2.20 1.98 8.46
CA GLY A 45 -1.64 3.15 7.78
C GLY A 45 -2.25 3.37 6.41
N CYS A 46 -1.42 3.69 5.44
CA CYS A 46 -1.81 3.98 4.05
C CYS A 46 -2.86 5.09 3.95
N THR A 47 -2.83 6.05 4.86
CA THR A 47 -3.74 7.18 4.81
C THR A 47 -3.45 8.02 3.58
N LEU A 48 -4.52 8.51 2.95
CA LEU A 48 -4.41 9.35 1.78
C LEU A 48 -4.45 10.82 2.20
N THR A 49 -3.46 11.56 1.78
CA THR A 49 -3.43 13.02 1.91
C THR A 49 -3.31 13.64 0.52
N THR A 50 -3.72 14.87 0.39
CA THR A 50 -3.69 15.56 -0.90
C THR A 50 -2.90 16.85 -0.80
N THR A 51 -2.23 17.16 -1.89
CA THR A 51 -1.62 18.45 -2.13
C THR A 51 -2.38 19.14 -3.27
N GLU A 52 -1.88 20.26 -3.77
CA GLU A 52 -2.58 20.99 -4.85
C GLU A 52 -2.83 20.16 -6.10
N ASP A 53 -1.91 19.29 -6.44
CA ASP A 53 -1.90 18.54 -7.70
C ASP A 53 -1.61 17.05 -7.54
N SER A 54 -1.52 16.56 -6.29
CA SER A 54 -1.03 15.22 -6.02
C SER A 54 -1.80 14.54 -4.90
N ILE A 55 -1.82 13.24 -4.94
CA ILE A 55 -2.27 12.38 -3.84
C ILE A 55 -1.03 11.72 -3.25
N VAL A 56 -0.93 11.73 -1.93
CA VAL A 56 0.14 11.07 -1.20
C VAL A 56 -0.43 9.88 -0.45
N VAL A 57 0.13 8.70 -0.71
CA VAL A 57 -0.16 7.49 0.05
C VAL A 57 0.91 7.37 1.14
N ASN A 58 0.48 7.51 2.37
CA ASN A 58 1.40 7.48 3.51
C ASN A 58 1.82 6.04 3.85
N PRO A 59 2.91 5.88 4.62
CA PRO A 59 3.41 4.55 4.98
C PRO A 59 2.35 3.67 5.63
N GLY A 60 2.42 2.39 5.36
CA GLY A 60 1.49 1.43 5.91
C GLY A 60 1.74 0.02 5.43
N VAL A 61 0.81 -0.86 5.77
CA VAL A 61 0.87 -2.28 5.45
C VAL A 61 -0.38 -2.67 4.69
N ILE A 62 -0.19 -3.39 3.60
CA ILE A 62 -1.25 -3.89 2.75
C ILE A 62 -1.18 -5.41 2.72
N ARG A 63 -2.34 -6.06 2.81
CA ARG A 63 -2.47 -7.49 2.54
C ARG A 63 -3.04 -7.69 1.14
N TYR A 64 -2.37 -8.48 0.34
CA TYR A 64 -2.82 -8.82 -1.00
C TYR A 64 -2.42 -10.27 -1.36
N GLU A 65 -3.40 -11.08 -1.74
CA GLU A 65 -3.21 -12.50 -2.09
C GLU A 65 -2.41 -13.27 -1.03
N GLY A 66 -2.72 -13.06 0.25
CA GLY A 66 -2.08 -13.77 1.35
C GLY A 66 -0.72 -13.23 1.78
N GLU A 67 -0.19 -12.26 1.06
CA GLU A 67 1.10 -11.65 1.36
C GLU A 67 0.95 -10.25 1.96
N LEU A 68 1.90 -9.86 2.77
CA LEU A 68 1.99 -8.50 3.29
C LEU A 68 2.98 -7.68 2.50
N TYR A 69 2.57 -6.48 2.16
CA TYR A 69 3.39 -5.49 1.46
C TYR A 69 3.54 -4.27 2.34
N LEU A 70 4.76 -3.80 2.47
CA LEU A 70 5.11 -2.68 3.32
C LEU A 70 5.42 -1.45 2.47
N ILE A 71 4.69 -0.37 2.71
CA ILE A 71 5.03 0.96 2.17
C ILE A 71 5.79 1.68 3.27
N ARG A 72 7.08 1.89 3.08
CA ARG A 72 7.97 2.46 4.09
C ARG A 72 8.08 3.97 4.01
N GLU A 73 7.89 4.53 2.83
CA GLU A 73 8.00 5.95 2.57
C GLU A 73 6.75 6.44 1.86
N PRO A 74 6.37 7.71 2.04
CA PRO A 74 5.23 8.28 1.32
C PRO A 74 5.41 8.14 -0.18
N GLN A 75 4.35 7.70 -0.86
CA GLN A 75 4.31 7.58 -2.31
C GLN A 75 3.40 8.65 -2.88
N LEU A 76 3.87 9.36 -3.87
CA LEU A 76 3.17 10.50 -4.44
C LEU A 76 2.79 10.20 -5.88
N ILE A 77 1.57 10.55 -6.25
CA ILE A 77 1.10 10.48 -7.63
C ILE A 77 0.39 11.78 -8.01
N HIS A 78 0.76 12.34 -9.14
CA HIS A 78 0.10 13.53 -9.68
C HIS A 78 -1.24 13.17 -10.31
N TYR A 79 -2.22 14.02 -10.14
CA TYR A 79 -3.52 13.89 -10.79
C TYR A 79 -3.86 15.13 -11.59
N THR A 80 -4.70 14.93 -12.61
CA THR A 80 -5.26 16.02 -13.40
C THR A 80 -6.78 15.88 -13.41
N PRO A 81 -7.53 16.99 -13.35
CA PRO A 81 -8.98 16.97 -13.51
C PRO A 81 -9.32 16.61 -14.95
N THR A 82 -9.99 15.50 -15.16
CA THR A 82 -10.34 15.03 -16.52
C THR A 82 -11.85 14.94 -16.76
N ASN A 83 -12.65 15.29 -15.75
CA ASN A 83 -14.10 15.17 -15.77
C ASN A 83 -14.60 13.73 -16.03
N THR A 84 -13.73 12.75 -15.78
CA THR A 84 -14.05 11.32 -15.83
C THR A 84 -13.77 10.69 -14.48
N THR A 85 -14.40 9.55 -14.19
CA THR A 85 -14.10 8.82 -12.97
C THR A 85 -12.71 8.23 -13.06
N ARG A 86 -11.82 8.67 -12.17
CA ARG A 86 -10.47 8.15 -12.03
C ARG A 86 -10.40 7.26 -10.80
N VAL A 87 -9.79 6.13 -10.95
CA VAL A 87 -9.57 5.18 -9.86
C VAL A 87 -8.08 5.08 -9.59
N LEU A 88 -7.69 5.36 -8.35
CA LEU A 88 -6.31 5.17 -7.91
C LEU A 88 -6.13 3.76 -7.42
N ASN A 89 -5.24 3.03 -8.07
CA ASN A 89 -4.92 1.65 -7.73
C ASN A 89 -3.46 1.49 -7.33
N ILE A 90 -3.21 0.51 -6.47
CA ILE A 90 -1.88 -0.08 -6.35
C ILE A 90 -1.86 -1.29 -7.29
N VAL A 91 -0.92 -1.31 -8.21
CA VAL A 91 -0.71 -2.40 -9.15
C VAL A 91 0.45 -3.24 -8.64
N PHE A 92 0.24 -4.55 -8.57
CA PHE A 92 1.25 -5.50 -8.09
C PHE A 92 1.86 -6.22 -9.27
N HIS A 93 3.18 -6.10 -9.41
CA HIS A 93 3.94 -6.77 -10.45
C HIS A 93 4.41 -8.15 -10.00
N ASP A 94 4.82 -8.96 -10.96
CA ASP A 94 5.35 -10.27 -10.67
C ASP A 94 6.66 -10.17 -9.88
N GLN A 95 6.83 -11.14 -9.00
CA GLN A 95 8.03 -11.25 -8.19
C GLN A 95 9.24 -11.58 -9.06
N VAL A 96 10.31 -10.85 -8.86
CA VAL A 96 11.58 -11.08 -9.54
C VAL A 96 12.61 -11.54 -8.54
N GLN A 97 13.28 -12.65 -8.85
CA GLN A 97 14.37 -13.15 -8.03
C GLN A 97 15.72 -12.75 -8.60
N THR A 98 16.52 -12.14 -7.76
CA THR A 98 17.93 -11.84 -8.06
C THR A 98 18.83 -12.71 -7.19
N ASP A 99 20.15 -12.60 -7.35
CA ASP A 99 21.11 -13.41 -6.58
C ASP A 99 20.97 -13.24 -5.07
N SER A 100 20.56 -12.05 -4.63
CA SER A 100 20.53 -11.69 -3.21
C SER A 100 19.13 -11.38 -2.67
N PHE A 101 18.17 -11.07 -3.54
CA PHE A 101 16.85 -10.60 -3.14
C PHE A 101 15.74 -11.22 -3.97
N VAL A 102 14.61 -11.33 -3.30
CA VAL A 102 13.31 -11.50 -3.97
C VAL A 102 12.67 -10.11 -3.97
N THR A 103 12.47 -9.57 -5.16
CA THR A 103 11.91 -8.22 -5.34
C THR A 103 10.45 -8.31 -5.73
N ARG A 104 9.62 -7.60 -5.00
CA ARG A 104 8.20 -7.42 -5.30
C ARG A 104 7.98 -5.95 -5.60
N GLU A 105 7.53 -5.66 -6.81
CA GLU A 105 7.32 -4.30 -7.24
C GLU A 105 5.84 -3.92 -7.19
N MET A 106 5.57 -2.73 -6.72
CA MET A 106 4.26 -2.12 -6.69
C MET A 106 4.34 -0.72 -7.25
N GLU A 107 3.29 -0.29 -7.90
CA GLU A 107 3.21 1.08 -8.35
C GLU A 107 1.80 1.65 -8.18
N LEU A 108 1.71 2.97 -8.06
CA LEU A 108 0.46 3.68 -8.09
C LEU A 108 0.09 3.97 -9.54
N ALA A 109 -1.14 3.70 -9.90
CA ALA A 109 -1.64 3.98 -11.25
C ALA A 109 -3.09 4.42 -11.21
N PHE A 110 -3.45 5.33 -12.11
CA PHE A 110 -4.83 5.71 -12.35
C PHE A 110 -5.42 4.91 -13.49
N THR A 111 -6.69 4.52 -13.34
CA THR A 111 -7.49 3.96 -14.41
C THR A 111 -8.79 4.72 -14.53
N GLU A 112 -9.38 4.67 -15.71
CA GLU A 112 -10.72 5.21 -15.97
C GLU A 112 -11.71 4.05 -15.95
N GLY A 113 -12.43 3.89 -14.85
CA GLY A 113 -13.33 2.77 -14.65
C GLY A 113 -12.61 1.53 -14.13
N ALA A 114 -13.03 0.36 -14.60
CA ALA A 114 -12.41 -0.90 -14.18
C ALA A 114 -10.97 -1.00 -14.68
N SER A 115 -10.08 -1.48 -13.81
CA SER A 115 -8.69 -1.68 -14.19
C SER A 115 -8.56 -2.77 -15.26
N SER A 116 -7.68 -2.54 -16.23
CA SER A 116 -7.23 -3.56 -17.16
C SER A 116 -6.18 -4.49 -16.55
N GLU A 117 -5.60 -4.08 -15.44
CA GLU A 117 -4.63 -4.89 -14.72
C GLU A 117 -5.31 -6.05 -13.99
N THR A 118 -4.63 -7.18 -13.93
CA THR A 118 -5.17 -8.39 -13.30
C THR A 118 -4.91 -8.43 -11.80
N ARG A 119 -3.89 -7.71 -11.34
CA ARG A 119 -3.48 -7.69 -9.92
C ARG A 119 -3.40 -6.25 -9.44
N TYR A 120 -4.45 -5.80 -8.82
CA TYR A 120 -4.53 -4.43 -8.30
C TYR A 120 -5.39 -4.35 -7.04
N LEU A 121 -5.17 -3.31 -6.26
CA LEU A 121 -5.99 -2.94 -5.12
C LEU A 121 -6.43 -1.49 -5.29
N GLU A 122 -7.74 -1.26 -5.30
CA GLU A 122 -8.28 0.09 -5.38
C GLU A 122 -8.13 0.82 -4.05
N LEU A 123 -7.56 2.02 -4.09
CA LEU A 123 -7.42 2.90 -2.92
C LEU A 123 -8.53 3.93 -2.82
N CYS A 124 -8.84 4.60 -3.92
CA CYS A 124 -9.90 5.60 -3.97
C CYS A 124 -10.34 5.85 -5.40
N ARG A 125 -11.48 6.51 -5.52
CA ARG A 125 -11.98 6.99 -6.83
C ARG A 125 -12.55 8.38 -6.69
N PHE A 126 -12.44 9.16 -7.75
CA PHE A 126 -12.96 10.52 -7.77
C PHE A 126 -13.23 10.96 -9.21
N LYS A 127 -14.03 12.02 -9.32
CA LYS A 127 -14.31 12.70 -10.58
C LYS A 127 -14.16 14.20 -10.36
N LEU A 128 -13.26 14.82 -11.08
CA LEU A 128 -12.99 16.25 -10.98
C LEU A 128 -13.28 16.96 -12.29
N GLN A 129 -14.02 18.05 -12.21
CA GLN A 129 -14.17 18.95 -13.34
C GLN A 129 -12.88 19.77 -13.54
N PRO A 130 -12.63 20.29 -14.76
CA PRO A 130 -11.48 21.14 -14.99
C PRO A 130 -11.39 22.28 -13.96
N GLY A 131 -10.21 22.45 -13.38
CA GLY A 131 -9.95 23.45 -12.35
C GLY A 131 -10.32 23.05 -10.92
N ALA A 132 -10.99 21.94 -10.73
CA ALA A 132 -11.30 21.42 -9.39
C ALA A 132 -10.10 20.71 -8.76
N ARG A 133 -10.08 20.65 -7.44
CA ARG A 133 -9.02 20.00 -6.66
C ARG A 133 -9.64 19.08 -5.60
N LEU A 134 -8.89 18.07 -5.25
CA LEU A 134 -9.25 17.21 -4.12
C LEU A 134 -9.07 17.97 -2.81
N ARG A 135 -10.05 17.84 -1.92
CA ARG A 135 -9.95 18.42 -0.58
C ARG A 135 -9.04 17.60 0.31
N TYR A 136 -8.36 18.26 1.20
CA TYR A 136 -7.50 17.63 2.20
C TYR A 136 -8.00 17.85 3.63
N THR A 137 -9.01 18.70 3.84
CA THR A 137 -9.62 18.96 5.15
C THR A 137 -11.11 18.72 5.10
N TYR A 138 -11.64 18.10 6.15
CA TYR A 138 -13.06 17.78 6.26
C TYR A 138 -13.58 18.19 7.63
N THR A 139 -14.80 18.72 7.69
CA THR A 139 -15.44 19.11 8.95
C THR A 139 -16.34 18.02 9.51
N SER A 140 -16.77 17.11 8.67
CA SER A 140 -17.64 16.01 9.06
C SER A 140 -17.46 14.83 8.12
N PHE A 141 -18.02 13.68 8.48
CA PHE A 141 -18.00 12.51 7.62
C PHE A 141 -18.73 12.74 6.30
N ALA A 142 -19.85 13.43 6.37
CA ALA A 142 -20.63 13.78 5.18
C ALA A 142 -19.83 14.72 4.24
N ASP A 143 -19.10 15.66 4.82
CA ASP A 143 -18.23 16.57 4.04
C ASP A 143 -17.11 15.79 3.34
N ARG A 144 -16.56 14.79 4.01
CA ARG A 144 -15.54 13.91 3.43
C ARG A 144 -16.09 13.14 2.24
N GLU A 145 -17.24 12.54 2.38
CA GLU A 145 -17.91 11.83 1.30
C GLU A 145 -18.20 12.74 0.14
N THR A 146 -18.77 13.91 0.41
CA THR A 146 -19.04 14.93 -0.57
C THR A 146 -17.76 15.43 -1.23
N ALA A 147 -16.69 15.59 -0.48
CA ALA A 147 -15.41 16.05 -1.05
C ALA A 147 -14.86 15.08 -2.08
N VAL A 148 -14.97 13.79 -1.85
CA VAL A 148 -14.50 12.77 -2.80
C VAL A 148 -15.38 12.74 -4.05
N SER A 149 -16.70 12.78 -3.89
CA SER A 149 -17.64 12.70 -5.01
C SER A 149 -17.97 14.04 -5.63
N TYR A 150 -17.81 15.12 -4.90
CA TYR A 150 -18.29 16.46 -5.22
C TYR A 150 -17.26 17.48 -5.57
N THR A 151 -16.00 17.23 -5.33
CA THR A 151 -14.96 18.12 -5.85
C THR A 151 -15.09 18.32 -7.34
N HIS A 152 -15.80 17.43 -7.99
CA HIS A 152 -16.14 17.56 -9.40
C HIS A 152 -17.34 18.47 -9.70
N LEU A 153 -18.13 18.84 -8.70
CA LEU A 153 -19.31 19.70 -8.88
C LEU A 153 -19.04 21.17 -8.66
N THR A 154 -17.90 21.50 -8.14
CA THR A 154 -17.53 22.89 -7.86
C THR A 154 -16.63 23.50 -8.92
#